data_12e6ddba4154effd83a9b543c448194c
#
_entry.id   12e6ddba4154effd83a9b543c448194c
#
_cell.length_a   1.000
_cell.length_b   1.000
_cell.length_c   1.000
_cell.angle_alpha   90.00
_cell.angle_beta   90.00
_cell.angle_gamma   90.00
#
_symmetry.space_group_name_H-M   'P 1'
#
loop_
_entity.id
_entity.type
_entity.pdbx_description
1 polymer ?
#
loop_
_entity_poly.entity_id
_entity_poly.type
_entity_poly.pdbx_seq_one_letter_code
_entity_poly.pdbx_strand_id
1 'polypeptide(L)'
;MTDHRKRRKKKPKPGEKVILKALPPGFIDDLPEEDERAISAVVGKPIILNKYENDGRAELEFTDNEDTIHFIYADPRFIKLW
;
A
#
# COMPACT_ATOMS: atom_id res chain seq x y z
N MET A 1 1.89 2.70 -32.94
CA MET A 1 1.80 2.70 -32.39
C MET A 1 1.81 2.71 -31.50
N THR A 2 1.70 2.54 -31.34
CA THR A 2 1.62 2.61 -30.56
C THR A 2 2.09 2.72 -29.65
N ASP A 3 1.92 2.96 -29.24
CA ASP A 3 2.51 3.20 -28.38
C ASP A 3 2.45 2.48 -27.27
N HIS A 4 3.04 1.42 -27.24
CA HIS A 4 2.97 0.53 -26.26
C HIS A 4 3.57 0.96 -25.06
N ARG A 5 4.46 1.85 -25.07
CA ARG A 5 5.05 2.27 -23.89
C ARG A 5 4.08 2.82 -23.02
N LYS A 6 2.98 3.22 -23.49
CA LYS A 6 2.01 3.69 -22.63
C LYS A 6 1.45 2.71 -21.79
N ARG A 7 1.70 1.47 -22.02
CA ARG A 7 1.17 0.48 -21.20
C ARG A 7 2.03 0.19 -20.05
N ARG A 8 3.15 0.82 -19.87
CA ARG A 8 3.91 0.59 -18.71
C ARG A 8 3.11 0.98 -17.55
N LYS A 9 3.31 0.34 -16.42
CA LYS A 9 2.60 0.60 -15.23
C LYS A 9 2.82 2.01 -14.85
N LYS A 10 1.79 2.73 -14.56
CA LYS A 10 1.88 4.05 -14.06
C LYS A 10 2.18 4.02 -12.61
N LYS A 11 2.94 4.98 -12.13
CA LYS A 11 3.14 5.15 -10.71
C LYS A 11 1.84 5.66 -10.11
N PRO A 12 1.31 5.04 -9.07
CA PRO A 12 0.09 5.52 -8.44
C PRO A 12 0.27 6.94 -7.89
N LYS A 13 -0.78 7.71 -7.93
CA LYS A 13 -0.76 9.09 -7.44
C LYS A 13 -1.50 9.22 -6.12
N PRO A 14 -1.14 10.20 -5.31
CA PRO A 14 -1.85 10.45 -4.06
C PRO A 14 -3.35 10.56 -4.30
N GLY A 15 -4.12 9.92 -3.44
CA GLY A 15 -5.57 9.87 -3.54
C GLY A 15 -6.10 8.67 -4.29
N GLU A 16 -5.26 7.94 -5.00
CA GLU A 16 -5.69 6.77 -5.74
C GLU A 16 -5.70 5.53 -4.87
N LYS A 17 -6.49 4.54 -5.27
CA LYS A 17 -6.50 3.26 -4.58
C LYS A 17 -5.40 2.39 -5.14
N VAL A 18 -4.74 1.67 -4.26
CA VAL A 18 -3.66 0.77 -4.64
C VAL A 18 -3.85 -0.57 -3.95
N ILE A 19 -3.15 -1.56 -4.45
CA ILE A 19 -3.12 -2.89 -3.86
C ILE A 19 -1.74 -3.12 -3.28
N LEU A 20 -1.69 -3.50 -2.02
CA LEU A 20 -0.44 -3.93 -1.40
C LEU A 20 -0.26 -5.38 -1.81
N LYS A 21 0.74 -5.65 -2.63
CA LYS A 21 0.91 -6.98 -3.23
C LYS A 21 1.44 -8.00 -2.24
N ALA A 22 2.29 -7.55 -1.33
CA ALA A 22 2.92 -8.45 -0.38
C ALA A 22 3.56 -7.61 0.70
N LEU A 23 3.90 -8.23 1.82
CA LEU A 23 4.61 -7.57 2.89
C LEU A 23 6.08 -7.92 2.82
N PRO A 24 6.97 -6.94 2.96
CA PRO A 24 8.40 -7.25 2.99
C PRO A 24 8.71 -8.14 4.19
N PRO A 25 9.74 -8.97 4.13
CA PRO A 25 10.12 -9.79 5.27
C PRO A 25 10.36 -8.92 6.49
N GLY A 26 9.82 -9.33 7.62
CA GLY A 26 10.01 -8.62 8.87
C GLY A 26 9.17 -7.37 9.04
N PHE A 27 8.37 -7.03 8.05
CA PHE A 27 7.62 -5.78 8.07
C PHE A 27 6.70 -5.65 9.29
N ILE A 28 6.09 -6.74 9.70
CA ILE A 28 5.13 -6.69 10.80
C ILE A 28 5.66 -7.29 12.08
N ASP A 29 6.94 -7.67 12.13
CA ASP A 29 7.47 -8.43 13.27
C ASP A 29 7.41 -7.69 14.58
N ASP A 30 7.58 -6.39 14.58
CA ASP A 30 7.60 -5.63 15.81
C ASP A 30 6.30 -4.88 16.10
N LEU A 31 5.25 -5.20 15.40
CA LEU A 31 3.98 -4.51 15.59
C LEU A 31 3.10 -5.24 16.59
N PRO A 32 2.19 -4.52 17.25
CA PRO A 32 1.19 -5.17 18.08
C PRO A 32 0.39 -6.16 17.25
N GLU A 33 -0.09 -7.22 17.89
CA GLU A 33 -0.81 -8.26 17.18
C GLU A 33 -2.01 -7.76 16.42
N GLU A 34 -2.74 -6.80 16.96
CA GLU A 34 -3.92 -6.29 16.26
C GLU A 34 -3.53 -5.52 15.03
N ASP A 35 -2.39 -4.81 15.04
CA ASP A 35 -1.92 -4.12 13.86
C ASP A 35 -1.45 -5.12 12.82
N GLU A 36 -0.78 -6.17 13.26
CA GLU A 36 -0.32 -7.21 12.39
C GLU A 36 -1.49 -7.87 11.67
N ARG A 37 -2.55 -8.18 12.40
CA ARG A 37 -3.72 -8.78 11.79
C ARG A 37 -4.40 -7.85 10.81
N ALA A 38 -4.53 -6.56 11.18
CA ALA A 38 -5.18 -5.60 10.32
C ALA A 38 -4.43 -5.42 9.01
N ILE A 39 -3.11 -5.32 9.08
CA ILE A 39 -2.29 -5.14 7.89
C ILE A 39 -2.35 -6.37 7.01
N SER A 40 -2.23 -7.54 7.60
CA SER A 40 -2.28 -8.78 6.84
C SER A 40 -3.62 -8.95 6.13
N ALA A 41 -4.69 -8.47 6.75
CA ALA A 41 -6.01 -8.62 6.18
C ALA A 41 -6.24 -7.76 4.93
N VAL A 42 -5.47 -6.68 4.75
CA VAL A 42 -5.67 -5.82 3.59
C VAL A 42 -4.73 -6.10 2.43
N VAL A 43 -3.81 -7.03 2.59
CA VAL A 43 -2.96 -7.43 1.47
C VAL A 43 -3.87 -7.96 0.37
N GLY A 44 -3.71 -7.43 -0.84
CA GLY A 44 -4.53 -7.84 -1.96
C GLY A 44 -5.84 -7.10 -2.11
N LYS A 45 -6.13 -6.16 -1.20
CA LYS A 45 -7.36 -5.39 -1.26
C LYS A 45 -7.07 -3.93 -1.53
N PRO A 46 -7.99 -3.19 -2.15
CA PRO A 46 -7.73 -1.77 -2.44
C PRO A 46 -7.68 -0.95 -1.16
N ILE A 47 -6.63 -0.17 -1.03
CA ILE A 47 -6.46 0.76 0.07
C ILE A 47 -5.99 2.08 -0.52
N ILE A 48 -5.95 3.13 0.29
CA ILE A 48 -5.68 4.47 -0.22
C ILE A 48 -4.21 4.84 -0.13
N LEU A 49 -3.68 5.38 -1.21
CA LEU A 49 -2.34 5.96 -1.18
C LEU A 49 -2.51 7.43 -0.81
N ASN A 50 -1.94 7.85 0.31
CA ASN A 50 -2.05 9.24 0.73
C ASN A 50 -0.98 10.13 0.11
N LYS A 51 0.25 9.67 0.14
CA LYS A 51 1.37 10.46 -0.38
C LYS A 51 2.62 9.60 -0.40
N TYR A 52 3.67 10.14 -1.00
CA TYR A 52 4.98 9.52 -0.94
C TYR A 52 5.82 10.32 0.05
N GLU A 53 6.56 9.62 0.89
CA GLU A 53 7.45 10.25 1.86
C GLU A 53 8.73 10.71 1.17
N ASN A 54 9.50 11.54 1.84
CA ASN A 54 10.75 12.03 1.29
C ASN A 54 11.73 10.92 0.96
N ASP A 55 11.66 9.80 1.67
CA ASP A 55 12.55 8.67 1.42
C ASP A 55 11.99 7.74 0.34
N GLY A 56 10.88 8.13 -0.29
CA GLY A 56 10.31 7.34 -1.39
C GLY A 56 9.27 6.33 -0.98
N ARG A 57 9.07 6.10 0.31
CA ARG A 57 8.04 5.14 0.73
C ARG A 57 6.66 5.72 0.52
N ALA A 58 5.70 4.86 0.28
CA ALA A 58 4.32 5.26 0.10
C ALA A 58 3.59 5.17 1.44
N GLU A 59 2.87 6.21 1.79
CA GLU A 59 2.03 6.18 2.97
C GLU A 59 0.66 5.68 2.55
N LEU A 60 0.24 4.57 3.12
CA LEU A 60 -1.04 3.93 2.78
C LEU A 60 -1.96 4.00 3.97
N GLU A 61 -3.24 4.15 3.70
CA GLU A 61 -4.24 4.28 4.75
C GLU A 61 -5.38 3.30 4.52
N PHE A 62 -5.84 2.68 5.59
CA PHE A 62 -7.04 1.84 5.51
C PHE A 62 -7.70 1.81 6.87
N THR A 63 -8.96 1.40 6.88
CA THR A 63 -9.75 1.28 8.11
C THR A 63 -10.06 -0.19 8.34
N ASP A 64 -9.87 -0.67 9.55
CA ASP A 64 -10.12 -2.07 9.86
C ASP A 64 -11.59 -2.30 10.22
N ASN A 65 -11.92 -3.51 10.63
CA ASN A 65 -13.30 -3.90 10.93
C ASN A 65 -13.89 -3.17 12.12
N GLU A 66 -13.05 -2.57 12.93
CA GLU A 66 -13.50 -1.86 14.11
C GLU A 66 -13.44 -0.37 13.93
N ASP A 67 -13.37 0.08 12.66
CA ASP A 67 -13.32 1.48 12.31
C ASP A 67 -12.05 2.19 12.79
N THR A 68 -11.01 1.46 13.04
CA THR A 68 -9.72 2.05 13.41
C THR A 68 -8.93 2.32 12.13
N ILE A 69 -8.40 3.53 12.02
CA ILE A 69 -7.63 3.92 10.85
C ILE A 69 -6.17 3.55 11.07
N HIS A 70 -5.57 2.92 10.06
CA HIS A 70 -4.18 2.53 10.11
C HIS A 70 -3.40 3.22 9.01
N PHE A 71 -2.15 3.60 9.30
CA PHE A 71 -1.24 4.15 8.30
C PHE A 71 -0.04 3.25 8.25
N ILE A 72 0.36 2.85 7.05
CA ILE A 72 1.55 2.04 6.88
C ILE A 72 2.42 2.66 5.80
N TYR A 73 3.71 2.36 5.86
CA TYR A 73 4.68 2.92 4.92
C TYR A 73 5.36 1.78 4.21
N ALA A 74 5.26 1.73 2.91
CA ALA A 74 5.77 0.61 2.14
C ALA A 74 6.58 1.09 0.94
N ASP A 75 7.59 0.31 0.58
CA ASP A 75 8.35 0.56 -0.63
C ASP A 75 7.38 0.44 -1.80
N PRO A 76 7.39 1.39 -2.74
CA PRO A 76 6.45 1.35 -3.87
C PRO A 76 6.49 0.09 -4.70
N ARG A 77 7.59 -0.65 -4.68
CA ARG A 77 7.63 -1.89 -5.46
C ARG A 77 6.67 -2.94 -4.93
N PHE A 78 6.14 -2.76 -3.73
CA PHE A 78 5.17 -3.70 -3.17
C PHE A 78 3.73 -3.28 -3.39
N ILE A 79 3.49 -2.17 -4.10
CA ILE A 79 2.14 -1.73 -4.40
C ILE A 79 1.93 -1.63 -5.89
N LYS A 80 0.66 -1.64 -6.31
CA LYS A 80 0.31 -1.42 -7.70
C LYS A 80 -1.04 -0.72 -7.74
N LEU A 81 -1.35 -0.09 -8.85
CA LEU A 81 -2.66 0.53 -9.01
C LEU A 81 -3.75 -0.54 -8.95
N TRP A 82 -4.82 -0.16 -8.31
CA TRP A 82 -5.98 -1.05 -8.22
C TRP A 82 -6.80 -1.06 -9.48
#